data_cc5379c3fa5017d943f8690f5a8ebf95
#
_entry.id   cc5379c3fa5017d943f8690f5a8ebf95
#
_cell.length_a   1.000
_cell.length_b   1.000
_cell.length_c   1.000
_cell.angle_alpha   90.00
_cell.angle_beta   90.00
_cell.angle_gamma   90.00
#
_symmetry.space_group_name_H-M   'P 1'
#
loop_
_entity.id
_entity.type
_entity.pdbx_description
1 polymer ?
#
loop_
_entity_poly.entity_id
_entity_poly.type
_entity_poly.pdbx_seq_one_letter_code
_entity_poly.pdbx_strand_id
1 'polypeptide(L)'
;MEKKIAKVRTTADMIISLVVLLAGAACFAVRSTGMMILGGVVILTGLVLLFMLKNGYKIEGQKELFKKKEHFFPETRFDAIYSEIEAGRMITDFKDEDKAIVVRLDVYTSQSGKRFAELYKYVPYDYKKQVELKEVL
;
A
#
# COMPACT_ATOMS: atom_id res chain seq x y z
N MET A 1 1.35 16.68 -15.83
CA MET A 1 0.33 15.62 -15.79
C MET A 1 0.55 14.72 -14.59
N GLU A 2 -0.51 14.44 -13.88
CA GLU A 2 -0.46 13.51 -12.75
C GLU A 2 -0.31 12.08 -13.27
N LYS A 3 0.65 11.34 -12.71
CA LYS A 3 0.83 9.93 -13.06
C LYS A 3 -0.24 9.09 -12.40
N LYS A 4 -0.82 8.17 -13.17
CA LYS A 4 -1.82 7.25 -12.66
C LYS A 4 -1.17 6.14 -11.83
N ILE A 5 -1.77 5.84 -10.69
CA ILE A 5 -1.34 4.77 -9.80
C ILE A 5 -2.47 3.76 -9.72
N ALA A 6 -2.16 2.49 -9.98
CA ALA A 6 -3.11 1.40 -9.87
C ALA A 6 -2.64 0.40 -8.82
N LYS A 7 -3.59 -0.07 -8.01
CA LYS A 7 -3.33 -1.21 -7.12
C LYS A 7 -3.30 -2.49 -7.94
N VAL A 8 -2.27 -3.30 -7.74
CA VAL A 8 -2.11 -4.57 -8.43
C VAL A 8 -1.75 -5.68 -7.45
N ARG A 9 -2.02 -6.91 -7.87
CA ARG A 9 -1.69 -8.09 -7.08
C ARG A 9 -0.19 -8.38 -7.17
N THR A 10 0.44 -8.61 -6.02
CA THR A 10 1.84 -9.05 -5.98
C THR A 10 1.92 -10.57 -5.98
N THR A 11 3.11 -11.11 -6.20
CA THR A 11 3.35 -12.56 -6.10
C THR A 11 3.02 -13.06 -4.68
N ALA A 12 3.39 -12.30 -3.66
CA ALA A 12 3.07 -12.63 -2.27
C ALA A 12 1.56 -12.70 -2.04
N ASP A 13 0.78 -11.79 -2.62
CA ASP A 13 -0.67 -11.78 -2.53
C ASP A 13 -1.28 -13.04 -3.14
N MET A 14 -0.78 -13.48 -4.29
CA MET A 14 -1.20 -14.72 -4.93
C MET A 14 -0.87 -15.93 -4.06
N ILE A 15 0.33 -15.98 -3.50
CA ILE A 15 0.76 -17.10 -2.65
C ILE A 15 -0.13 -17.19 -1.41
N ILE A 16 -0.41 -16.08 -0.75
CA ILE A 16 -1.29 -16.04 0.43
C ILE A 16 -2.67 -16.58 0.07
N SER A 17 -3.27 -16.10 -1.02
CA SER A 17 -4.60 -16.53 -1.46
C SER A 17 -4.63 -18.02 -1.78
N LEU A 18 -3.59 -18.53 -2.48
CA LEU A 18 -3.50 -19.94 -2.83
C LEU A 18 -3.32 -20.82 -1.61
N VAL A 19 -2.52 -20.41 -0.63
CA VAL A 19 -2.32 -21.14 0.63
C VAL A 19 -3.65 -21.26 1.40
N VAL A 20 -4.42 -20.19 1.47
CA VAL A 20 -5.73 -20.20 2.12
C VAL A 20 -6.70 -21.14 1.39
N LEU A 21 -6.74 -21.10 0.05
CA LEU A 21 -7.58 -21.99 -0.73
C LEU A 21 -7.21 -23.46 -0.53
N LEU A 22 -5.91 -23.77 -0.51
CA LEU A 22 -5.43 -25.14 -0.28
C LEU A 22 -5.74 -25.62 1.13
N ALA A 23 -5.63 -24.75 2.14
CA ALA A 23 -6.00 -25.08 3.50
C ALA A 23 -7.49 -25.43 3.61
N GLY A 24 -8.36 -24.66 2.94
CA GLY A 24 -9.78 -24.95 2.86
C GLY A 24 -10.09 -26.27 2.18
N ALA A 25 -9.41 -26.55 1.06
CA ALA A 25 -9.56 -27.82 0.35
C ALA A 25 -9.10 -29.02 1.22
N ALA A 26 -8.02 -28.87 1.98
CA ALA A 26 -7.54 -29.89 2.90
C ALA A 26 -8.57 -30.22 3.98
N CYS A 27 -9.36 -29.25 4.43
CA CYS A 27 -10.43 -29.48 5.40
C CYS A 27 -11.50 -30.43 4.88
N PHE A 28 -11.75 -30.43 3.55
CA PHE A 28 -12.71 -31.36 2.93
C PHE A 28 -12.21 -32.79 2.87
N ALA A 29 -10.90 -33.01 2.95
CA ALA A 29 -10.32 -34.38 3.02
C ALA A 29 -10.64 -35.07 4.34
N VAL A 30 -10.91 -34.31 5.38
CA VAL A 30 -11.37 -34.82 6.66
C VAL A 30 -12.88 -35.03 6.58
N ARG A 31 -13.33 -36.27 6.67
CA ARG A 31 -14.77 -36.63 6.53
C ARG A 31 -15.54 -36.29 7.81
N SER A 32 -15.56 -35.03 8.19
CA SER A 32 -16.31 -34.51 9.34
C SER A 32 -17.18 -33.36 8.90
N THR A 33 -18.43 -33.32 9.33
CA THR A 33 -19.37 -32.24 8.98
C THR A 33 -18.82 -30.89 9.44
N GLY A 34 -18.27 -30.81 10.64
CA GLY A 34 -17.69 -29.57 11.16
C GLY A 34 -16.50 -29.09 10.33
N MET A 35 -15.63 -30.00 9.89
CA MET A 35 -14.47 -29.66 9.06
C MET A 35 -14.88 -29.26 7.64
N MET A 36 -15.95 -29.84 7.10
CA MET A 36 -16.50 -29.44 5.80
C MET A 36 -17.04 -28.01 5.83
N ILE A 37 -17.76 -27.65 6.88
CA ILE A 37 -18.26 -26.28 7.06
C ILE A 37 -17.09 -25.31 7.20
N LEU A 38 -16.09 -25.63 8.02
CA LEU A 38 -14.89 -24.81 8.19
C LEU A 38 -14.16 -24.66 6.86
N GLY A 39 -13.98 -25.75 6.10
CA GLY A 39 -13.36 -25.71 4.78
C GLY A 39 -14.06 -24.81 3.80
N GLY A 40 -15.41 -24.85 3.79
CA GLY A 40 -16.22 -23.96 2.97
C GLY A 40 -15.99 -22.48 3.30
N VAL A 41 -15.96 -22.12 4.59
CA VAL A 41 -15.70 -20.76 5.03
C VAL A 41 -14.28 -20.33 4.64
N VAL A 42 -13.28 -21.20 4.82
CA VAL A 42 -11.89 -20.90 4.46
C VAL A 42 -11.73 -20.72 2.96
N ILE A 43 -12.36 -21.56 2.13
CA ILE A 43 -12.34 -21.43 0.67
C ILE A 43 -12.98 -20.10 0.25
N LEU A 44 -14.11 -19.75 0.82
CA LEU A 44 -14.78 -18.49 0.52
C LEU A 44 -13.88 -17.30 0.87
N THR A 45 -13.23 -17.35 2.02
CA THR A 45 -12.24 -16.33 2.43
C THR A 45 -11.09 -16.25 1.44
N GLY A 46 -10.54 -17.38 1.00
CA GLY A 46 -9.48 -17.44 0.00
C GLY A 46 -9.89 -16.82 -1.32
N LEU A 47 -11.12 -17.04 -1.78
CA LEU A 47 -11.64 -16.43 -3.01
C LEU A 47 -11.74 -14.91 -2.86
N VAL A 48 -12.25 -14.44 -1.72
CA VAL A 48 -12.32 -13.00 -1.45
C VAL A 48 -10.92 -12.39 -1.44
N LEU A 49 -9.94 -13.02 -0.80
CA LEU A 49 -8.56 -12.56 -0.82
C LEU A 49 -8.00 -12.55 -2.23
N LEU A 50 -8.28 -13.57 -3.03
CA LEU A 50 -7.81 -13.65 -4.41
C LEU A 50 -8.25 -12.46 -5.25
N PHE A 51 -9.47 -11.96 -5.04
CA PHE A 51 -10.00 -10.83 -5.80
C PHE A 51 -9.67 -9.47 -5.18
N MET A 52 -9.54 -9.39 -3.86
CA MET A 52 -9.43 -8.11 -3.15
C MET A 52 -8.03 -7.79 -2.63
N LEU A 53 -7.18 -8.80 -2.43
CA LEU A 53 -5.84 -8.58 -1.91
C LEU A 53 -4.91 -8.05 -3.00
N LYS A 54 -4.62 -6.76 -2.91
CA LYS A 54 -3.75 -6.05 -3.86
C LYS A 54 -2.85 -5.11 -3.08
N ASN A 55 -1.63 -5.55 -2.79
CA ASN A 55 -0.65 -4.79 -1.99
C ASN A 55 0.43 -4.12 -2.84
N GLY A 56 0.44 -4.37 -4.15
CA GLY A 56 1.37 -3.73 -5.06
C GLY A 56 0.78 -2.48 -5.68
N TYR A 57 1.63 -1.56 -6.06
CA TYR A 57 1.24 -0.33 -6.77
C TYR A 57 2.02 -0.23 -8.06
N LYS A 58 1.31 0.03 -9.14
CA LYS A 58 1.91 0.26 -10.46
C LYS A 58 1.77 1.73 -10.80
N ILE A 59 2.89 2.39 -11.08
CA ILE A 59 2.93 3.80 -11.45
C ILE A 59 3.07 3.90 -12.97
N GLU A 60 2.28 4.78 -13.58
CA GLU A 60 2.30 5.02 -15.02
C GLU A 60 3.71 5.34 -15.51
N GLY A 61 4.17 4.66 -16.54
CA GLY A 61 5.51 4.82 -17.09
C GLY A 61 6.60 4.02 -16.40
N GLN A 62 6.29 3.29 -15.33
CA GLN A 62 7.22 2.45 -14.61
C GLN A 62 6.90 0.97 -14.83
N LYS A 63 7.94 0.16 -14.99
CA LYS A 63 7.81 -1.29 -15.18
C LYS A 63 7.80 -2.07 -13.87
N GLU A 64 8.34 -1.49 -12.82
CA GLU A 64 8.46 -2.12 -11.52
C GLU A 64 7.22 -1.93 -10.67
N LEU A 65 7.00 -2.84 -9.73
CA LEU A 65 5.98 -2.70 -8.70
C LEU A 65 6.55 -1.93 -7.51
N PHE A 66 5.71 -1.11 -6.91
CA PHE A 66 6.06 -0.27 -5.78
C PHE A 66 5.27 -0.68 -4.55
N LYS A 67 5.87 -0.47 -3.38
CA LYS A 67 5.19 -0.60 -2.10
C LYS A 67 4.94 0.78 -1.53
N LYS A 68 3.73 1.01 -1.06
CA LYS A 68 3.32 2.28 -0.47
C LYS A 68 3.53 2.28 1.03
N LYS A 69 4.08 3.37 1.55
CA LYS A 69 4.15 3.62 2.98
C LYS A 69 3.65 5.03 3.26
N GLU A 70 2.76 5.16 4.22
CA GLU A 70 2.22 6.45 4.63
C GLU A 70 2.95 6.93 5.89
N HIS A 71 3.35 8.21 5.88
CA HIS A 71 3.98 8.87 7.01
C HIS A 71 3.15 10.08 7.41
N PHE A 72 3.01 10.32 8.71
CA PHE A 72 2.22 11.41 9.25
C PHE A 72 3.10 12.37 10.05
N PHE A 73 2.90 13.67 9.84
CA PHE A 73 3.69 14.72 10.46
C PHE A 73 2.79 15.86 10.95
N PRO A 74 3.26 16.68 11.92
CA PRO A 74 2.57 17.90 12.30
C PRO A 74 2.71 18.99 11.23
N GLU A 75 1.84 19.98 11.26
CA GLU A 75 1.85 21.10 10.31
C GLU A 75 3.18 21.84 10.28
N THR A 76 3.88 21.91 11.40
CA THR A 76 5.18 22.60 11.49
C THR A 76 6.25 21.99 10.59
N ARG A 77 6.09 20.74 10.17
CA ARG A 77 7.03 20.06 9.27
C ARG A 77 6.65 20.19 7.81
N PHE A 78 5.49 20.73 7.48
CA PHE A 78 4.99 20.79 6.11
C PHE A 78 5.95 21.49 5.15
N ASP A 79 6.43 22.68 5.51
CA ASP A 79 7.27 23.48 4.61
C ASP A 79 8.60 22.79 4.30
N ALA A 80 9.22 22.17 5.32
CA ALA A 80 10.47 21.44 5.14
C ALA A 80 10.29 20.24 4.21
N ILE A 81 9.24 19.45 4.40
CA ILE A 81 8.94 18.28 3.59
C ILE A 81 8.60 18.72 2.16
N TYR A 82 7.77 19.74 2.01
CA TYR A 82 7.39 20.29 0.71
C TYR A 82 8.61 20.70 -0.11
N SER A 83 9.53 21.44 0.51
CA SER A 83 10.77 21.91 -0.14
C SER A 83 11.64 20.76 -0.62
N GLU A 84 11.80 19.72 0.21
CA GLU A 84 12.62 18.56 -0.15
C GLU A 84 12.02 17.77 -1.30
N ILE A 85 10.72 17.59 -1.32
CA ILE A 85 10.04 16.86 -2.41
C ILE A 85 10.10 17.68 -3.70
N GLU A 86 9.85 18.98 -3.66
CA GLU A 86 9.93 19.85 -4.82
C GLU A 86 11.35 19.89 -5.42
N ALA A 87 12.36 19.78 -4.57
CA ALA A 87 13.76 19.68 -5.02
C ALA A 87 14.13 18.29 -5.56
N GLY A 88 13.22 17.33 -5.50
CA GLY A 88 13.47 15.95 -5.92
C GLY A 88 14.34 15.17 -4.94
N ARG A 89 14.49 15.67 -3.72
CA ARG A 89 15.25 15.01 -2.66
C ARG A 89 14.32 14.49 -1.59
N MET A 90 14.76 13.46 -0.90
CA MET A 90 14.04 12.93 0.24
C MET A 90 14.99 12.74 1.39
N ILE A 91 14.66 13.33 2.52
CA ILE A 91 15.41 13.12 3.75
C ILE A 91 15.07 11.75 4.28
N THR A 92 16.09 10.92 4.53
CA THR A 92 15.91 9.55 5.00
C THR A 92 15.45 9.47 6.46
N ASP A 93 15.47 10.58 7.18
CA ASP A 93 15.19 10.65 8.63
C ASP A 93 13.75 11.03 8.96
N PHE A 94 12.84 10.96 7.97
CA PHE A 94 11.43 11.20 8.27
C PHE A 94 10.88 10.09 9.16
N LYS A 95 10.55 10.45 10.38
CA LYS A 95 9.90 9.55 11.34
C LYS A 95 8.49 10.05 11.61
N ASP A 96 7.55 9.12 11.65
CA ASP A 96 6.18 9.45 12.04
C ASP A 96 6.17 9.99 13.46
N GLU A 97 5.43 11.07 13.68
CA GLU A 97 5.18 11.57 15.02
C GLU A 97 3.86 11.02 15.53
N ASP A 98 3.86 10.63 16.81
CA ASP A 98 2.66 10.08 17.44
C ASP A 98 1.50 11.07 17.35
N LYS A 99 0.33 10.57 16.92
CA LYS A 99 -0.92 11.34 16.82
C LYS A 99 -0.88 12.50 15.82
N ALA A 100 0.16 12.63 15.00
CA ALA A 100 0.19 13.62 13.93
C ALA A 100 -0.68 13.15 12.76
N ILE A 101 -1.60 13.99 12.30
CA ILE A 101 -2.53 13.68 11.21
C ILE A 101 -2.62 14.76 10.14
N VAL A 102 -2.00 15.92 10.35
CA VAL A 102 -2.19 17.10 9.49
C VAL A 102 -1.48 16.92 8.15
N VAL A 103 -0.28 16.38 8.15
CA VAL A 103 0.52 16.17 6.95
C VAL A 103 0.67 14.68 6.70
N ARG A 104 0.28 14.21 5.51
CA ARG A 104 0.46 12.82 5.09
C ARG A 104 1.42 12.77 3.91
N LEU A 105 2.49 12.05 4.08
CA LEU A 105 3.48 11.78 3.04
C LEU A 105 3.34 10.33 2.59
N ASP A 106 2.96 10.13 1.32
CA ASP A 106 2.88 8.80 0.72
C ASP A 106 4.16 8.54 -0.06
N VAL A 107 4.90 7.50 0.31
CA VAL A 107 6.15 7.11 -0.34
C VAL A 107 5.98 5.76 -1.01
N TYR A 108 6.27 5.71 -2.30
CA TYR A 108 6.26 4.49 -3.09
C TYR A 108 7.69 4.07 -3.39
N THR A 109 8.07 2.87 -2.99
CA THR A 109 9.43 2.35 -3.15
C THR A 109 9.43 1.07 -3.97
N SER A 110 10.32 0.96 -4.96
CA SER A 110 10.52 -0.26 -5.75
C SER A 110 11.65 -1.11 -5.18
N GLN A 111 11.80 -2.34 -5.68
CA GLN A 111 12.90 -3.21 -5.29
C GLN A 111 14.27 -2.66 -5.70
N SER A 112 14.33 -1.93 -6.80
CA SER A 112 15.58 -1.33 -7.28
C SER A 112 15.98 -0.05 -6.51
N GLY A 113 15.11 0.42 -5.62
CA GLY A 113 15.35 1.61 -4.83
C GLY A 113 14.79 2.91 -5.40
N LYS A 114 14.05 2.85 -6.51
CA LYS A 114 13.33 4.03 -7.02
C LYS A 114 12.25 4.42 -6.03
N ARG A 115 12.13 5.72 -5.77
CA ARG A 115 11.15 6.27 -4.86
C ARG A 115 10.36 7.39 -5.50
N PHE A 116 9.05 7.37 -5.25
CA PHE A 116 8.14 8.44 -5.64
C PHE A 116 7.42 8.90 -4.38
N ALA A 117 7.10 10.16 -4.31
CA ALA A 117 6.43 10.74 -3.15
C ALA A 117 5.27 11.64 -3.56
N GLU A 118 4.20 11.61 -2.77
CA GLU A 118 3.07 12.52 -2.85
C GLU A 118 2.86 13.15 -1.46
N LEU A 119 2.55 14.43 -1.42
CA LEU A 119 2.33 15.14 -0.17
C LEU A 119 0.87 15.62 -0.09
N TYR A 120 0.23 15.32 1.04
CA TYR A 120 -1.14 15.71 1.33
C TYR A 120 -1.20 16.52 2.62
N LYS A 121 -2.12 17.46 2.67
CA LYS A 121 -2.41 18.22 3.88
C LYS A 121 -3.86 18.01 4.28
N TYR A 122 -4.10 17.73 5.56
CA TYR A 122 -5.46 17.56 6.08
C TYR A 122 -6.20 18.87 6.10
N VAL A 123 -7.38 18.85 5.48
CA VAL A 123 -8.38 19.91 5.59
C VAL A 123 -9.63 19.27 6.17
N PRO A 124 -10.56 20.02 6.80
CA PRO A 124 -11.72 19.38 7.43
C PRO A 124 -12.38 18.35 6.50
N TYR A 125 -12.46 17.09 6.98
CA TYR A 125 -13.07 15.92 6.34
C TYR A 125 -12.29 15.29 5.21
N ASP A 126 -11.12 15.81 4.78
CA ASP A 126 -10.38 15.21 3.67
C ASP A 126 -8.89 15.59 3.65
N TYR A 127 -8.10 14.87 2.83
CA TYR A 127 -6.72 15.22 2.54
C TYR A 127 -6.62 15.82 1.15
N LYS A 128 -6.08 17.03 1.05
CA LYS A 128 -5.82 17.68 -0.24
C LYS A 128 -4.38 17.47 -0.66
N LYS A 129 -4.20 17.03 -1.91
CA LYS A 129 -2.88 16.85 -2.49
C LYS A 129 -2.18 18.20 -2.64
N GLN A 130 -0.99 18.32 -2.08
CA GLN A 130 -0.15 19.52 -2.17
C GLN A 130 0.99 19.36 -3.17
N VAL A 131 1.50 18.14 -3.34
CA VAL A 131 2.53 17.81 -4.32
C VAL A 131 2.09 16.56 -5.07
N GLU A 132 2.07 16.65 -6.40
CA GLU A 132 1.79 15.51 -7.26
C GLU A 132 2.93 14.48 -7.17
N LEU A 133 2.64 13.25 -7.58
CA LEU A 133 3.60 12.16 -7.56
C LEU A 133 4.88 12.56 -8.30
N LYS A 134 5.99 12.55 -7.58
CA LYS A 134 7.28 12.98 -8.10
C LYS A 134 8.36 12.00 -7.67
N GLU A 135 9.28 11.71 -8.58
CA GLU A 135 10.44 10.88 -8.25
C GLU A 135 11.37 11.63 -7.31
N VAL A 136 11.81 10.95 -6.24
CA VAL A 136 12.72 11.49 -5.24
C VAL A 136 13.92 10.57 -5.05
N LEU A 137 15.02 11.16 -4.61
CA LEU A 137 16.25 10.42 -4.38
C LEU A 137 16.25 9.67 -3.05
#